data_40c948085220803a732fc3440097fe5d
#
_entry.id   40c948085220803a732fc3440097fe5d
#
_cell.length_a   1.000
_cell.length_b   1.000
_cell.length_c   1.000
_cell.angle_alpha   90.00
_cell.angle_beta   90.00
_cell.angle_gamma   90.00
#
_symmetry.space_group_name_H-M   'P 1'
#
loop_
_entity.id
_entity.type
_entity.pdbx_description
1 polymer ?
#
loop_
_entity_poly.entity_id
_entity_poly.type
_entity_poly.pdbx_seq_one_letter_code
_entity_poly.pdbx_strand_id
1 'polypeptide(L)'
;MLMTKEVLSEFAELIRENKCNPYSGNLKTGVDLGTANIVIAVTDEDNHPVAGATAVSKVVKDGIVVDFVGAMQTVRRLKAQLEELLGVTLETAATAVPPGIIDGNVRCISNVVEGAGFEVINVIDEPTAAASVLEITDGAVVDVGGGTTGISILKDGKVIFTADEPTGGTHMTLVLAGYYGIPIEEAEKLKKDKDKENDVFPIIKPVVEKMASIVKRFLSGYEVDCVYVVGGASCFNEFEQTFEKALGITTVKTNDALLVTPLGIAWNAGADCA
;
A
#
# COMPACT_ATOMS: atom_id res chain seq x y z
N MET A 1 1.96 -2.02 -18.39
CA MET A 1 1.53 -0.69 -17.91
C MET A 1 0.11 -0.27 -18.29
N LEU A 2 -0.40 -0.42 -19.51
CA LEU A 2 -1.82 -0.14 -19.85
C LEU A 2 -2.77 -1.12 -19.15
N MET A 3 -2.49 -2.42 -19.18
CA MET A 3 -3.28 -3.46 -18.48
C MET A 3 -3.31 -3.21 -16.96
N THR A 4 -2.21 -2.84 -16.36
CA THR A 4 -2.14 -2.55 -14.92
C THR A 4 -3.03 -1.37 -14.51
N LYS A 5 -3.13 -0.33 -15.36
CA LYS A 5 -4.02 0.82 -15.10
C LYS A 5 -5.50 0.44 -15.16
N GLU A 6 -5.88 -0.43 -16.10
CA GLU A 6 -7.26 -0.92 -16.24
C GLU A 6 -7.64 -1.78 -15.03
N VAL A 7 -6.78 -2.71 -14.62
CA VAL A 7 -6.96 -3.58 -13.45
C VAL A 7 -7.13 -2.78 -12.16
N LEU A 8 -6.28 -1.77 -11.94
CA LEU A 8 -6.35 -0.91 -10.75
C LEU A 8 -7.63 -0.06 -10.72
N SER A 9 -8.02 0.51 -11.87
CA SER A 9 -9.25 1.30 -11.97
C SER A 9 -10.49 0.44 -11.73
N GLU A 10 -10.51 -0.77 -12.27
CA GLU A 10 -11.56 -1.76 -12.04
C GLU A 10 -11.64 -2.13 -10.56
N PHE A 11 -10.50 -2.44 -9.92
CA PHE A 11 -10.46 -2.76 -8.50
C PHE A 11 -10.95 -1.60 -7.62
N ALA A 12 -10.55 -0.36 -7.95
CA ALA A 12 -11.04 0.83 -7.27
C ALA A 12 -12.57 1.00 -7.38
N GLU A 13 -13.13 0.69 -8.56
CA GLU A 13 -14.57 0.72 -8.78
C GLU A 13 -15.32 -0.34 -7.96
N LEU A 14 -14.83 -1.57 -7.94
CA LEU A 14 -15.40 -2.65 -7.12
C LEU A 14 -15.47 -2.27 -5.64
N ILE A 15 -14.41 -1.70 -5.08
CA ILE A 15 -14.39 -1.21 -3.70
C ILE A 15 -15.40 -0.09 -3.49
N ARG A 16 -15.38 0.93 -4.36
CA ARG A 16 -16.25 2.12 -4.24
C ARG A 16 -17.74 1.77 -4.31
N GLU A 17 -18.09 0.84 -5.20
CA GLU A 17 -19.48 0.47 -5.45
C GLU A 17 -19.95 -0.72 -4.60
N ASN A 18 -19.05 -1.32 -3.81
CA ASN A 18 -19.29 -2.55 -3.05
C ASN A 18 -19.87 -3.66 -3.94
N LYS A 19 -19.20 -3.93 -5.05
CA LYS A 19 -19.59 -4.93 -6.04
C LYS A 19 -18.52 -6.02 -6.18
N CYS A 20 -18.90 -7.13 -6.79
CA CYS A 20 -17.97 -8.18 -7.18
C CYS A 20 -18.10 -8.51 -8.67
N ASN A 21 -17.00 -8.93 -9.26
CA ASN A 21 -16.94 -9.50 -10.60
C ASN A 21 -17.31 -11.00 -10.56
N PRO A 22 -17.87 -11.54 -11.65
CA PRO A 22 -17.95 -12.99 -11.83
C PRO A 22 -16.55 -13.61 -11.80
N TYR A 23 -16.40 -14.76 -11.16
CA TYR A 23 -15.15 -15.49 -11.08
C TYR A 23 -15.38 -16.99 -11.23
N SER A 24 -14.31 -17.72 -11.50
CA SER A 24 -14.29 -19.20 -11.50
C SER A 24 -13.00 -19.67 -10.82
N GLY A 25 -13.04 -20.88 -10.24
CA GLY A 25 -11.88 -21.41 -9.53
C GLY A 25 -11.72 -20.86 -8.10
N ASN A 26 -10.50 -20.95 -7.59
CA ASN A 26 -10.18 -20.52 -6.24
C ASN A 26 -9.92 -19.02 -6.16
N LEU A 27 -10.27 -18.44 -5.03
CA LEU A 27 -10.01 -17.04 -4.75
C LEU A 27 -8.70 -16.87 -3.98
N LYS A 28 -7.95 -15.83 -4.33
CA LYS A 28 -6.75 -15.38 -3.63
C LYS A 28 -7.08 -14.11 -2.86
N THR A 29 -6.71 -14.10 -1.58
CA THR A 29 -7.01 -12.95 -0.70
C THR A 29 -5.73 -12.31 -0.19
N GLY A 30 -5.64 -10.99 -0.29
CA GLY A 30 -4.58 -10.18 0.28
C GLY A 30 -5.13 -9.25 1.37
N VAL A 31 -4.47 -9.21 2.53
CA VAL A 31 -4.83 -8.32 3.65
C VAL A 31 -3.67 -7.35 3.88
N ASP A 32 -3.92 -6.08 3.63
CA ASP A 32 -2.99 -4.99 3.88
C ASP A 32 -3.39 -4.25 5.17
N LEU A 33 -2.51 -4.30 6.18
CA LEU A 33 -2.68 -3.63 7.47
C LEU A 33 -1.95 -2.28 7.49
N GLY A 34 -2.34 -1.36 6.62
CA GLY A 34 -1.71 -0.05 6.51
C GLY A 34 -1.99 0.89 7.69
N THR A 35 -1.10 1.86 7.89
CA THR A 35 -1.20 2.88 8.96
C THR A 35 -2.46 3.75 8.85
N ALA A 36 -2.90 4.06 7.63
CA ALA A 36 -4.05 4.94 7.41
C ALA A 36 -5.32 4.17 7.00
N ASN A 37 -5.17 3.04 6.35
CA ASN A 37 -6.27 2.21 5.87
C ASN A 37 -5.90 0.73 6.03
N ILE A 38 -6.91 -0.09 6.30
CA ILE A 38 -6.84 -1.54 6.10
C ILE A 38 -7.57 -1.84 4.81
N VAL A 39 -6.97 -2.64 3.93
CA VAL A 39 -7.56 -3.04 2.65
C VAL A 39 -7.53 -4.55 2.53
N ILE A 40 -8.65 -5.15 2.10
CA ILE A 40 -8.69 -6.55 1.67
C ILE A 40 -8.95 -6.57 0.17
N ALA A 41 -8.09 -7.24 -0.57
CA ALA A 41 -8.20 -7.49 -1.98
C ALA A 41 -8.50 -8.97 -2.23
N VAL A 42 -9.44 -9.26 -3.12
CA VAL A 42 -9.76 -10.61 -3.57
C VAL A 42 -9.63 -10.68 -5.08
N THR A 43 -8.86 -11.64 -5.55
CA THR A 43 -8.66 -11.92 -6.98
C THR A 43 -8.98 -13.37 -7.30
N ASP A 44 -9.19 -13.68 -8.58
CA ASP A 44 -9.24 -15.06 -9.07
C ASP A 44 -7.83 -15.65 -9.25
N GLU A 45 -7.76 -16.88 -9.74
CA GLU A 45 -6.50 -17.59 -10.00
C GLU A 45 -5.62 -16.86 -11.04
N ASP A 46 -6.23 -16.18 -11.99
CA ASP A 46 -5.57 -15.44 -13.07
C ASP A 46 -5.21 -13.99 -12.69
N ASN A 47 -5.34 -13.65 -11.40
CA ASN A 47 -5.06 -12.32 -10.84
C ASN A 47 -6.05 -11.21 -11.25
N HIS A 48 -7.22 -11.54 -11.81
CA HIS A 48 -8.24 -10.52 -12.06
C HIS A 48 -8.92 -10.10 -10.75
N PRO A 49 -9.18 -8.81 -10.55
CA PRO A 49 -9.90 -8.32 -9.39
C PRO A 49 -11.33 -8.87 -9.32
N VAL A 50 -11.67 -9.47 -8.20
CA VAL A 50 -13.01 -10.01 -7.97
C VAL A 50 -13.80 -9.12 -6.99
N ALA A 51 -13.21 -8.74 -5.88
CA ALA A 51 -13.84 -7.87 -4.88
C ALA A 51 -12.78 -7.19 -4.01
N GLY A 52 -13.19 -6.15 -3.31
CA GLY A 52 -12.31 -5.51 -2.33
C GLY A 52 -13.10 -4.72 -1.29
N ALA A 53 -12.49 -4.53 -0.14
CA ALA A 53 -13.05 -3.73 0.94
C ALA A 53 -11.97 -2.92 1.64
N THR A 54 -12.33 -1.72 2.11
CA THR A 54 -11.39 -0.84 2.81
C THR A 54 -12.01 -0.20 4.05
N ALA A 55 -11.18 0.07 5.03
CA ALA A 55 -11.57 0.86 6.20
C ALA A 55 -10.44 1.80 6.60
N VAL A 56 -10.80 3.04 6.94
CA VAL A 56 -9.86 3.95 7.62
C VAL A 56 -9.52 3.37 8.98
N SER A 57 -8.24 3.35 9.31
CA SER A 57 -7.73 2.74 10.55
C SER A 57 -6.65 3.60 11.18
N LYS A 58 -6.51 3.46 12.49
CA LYS A 58 -5.44 4.05 13.30
C LYS A 58 -4.80 3.00 14.22
N VAL A 59 -4.96 1.73 13.87
CA VAL A 59 -4.53 0.58 14.68
C VAL A 59 -3.09 0.16 14.40
N VAL A 60 -2.50 0.69 13.32
CA VAL A 60 -1.09 0.51 12.95
C VAL A 60 -0.42 1.88 12.94
N LYS A 61 0.79 1.97 13.48
CA LYS A 61 1.62 3.15 13.44
C LYS A 61 3.04 2.77 13.04
N ASP A 62 3.53 3.38 11.96
CA ASP A 62 4.89 3.17 11.45
C ASP A 62 5.23 1.65 11.32
N GLY A 63 4.30 0.87 10.72
CA GLY A 63 4.45 -0.58 10.54
C GLY A 63 4.26 -1.43 11.80
N ILE A 64 3.89 -0.83 12.94
CA ILE A 64 3.69 -1.53 14.22
C ILE A 64 2.21 -1.52 14.59
N VAL A 65 1.65 -2.68 14.92
CA VAL A 65 0.28 -2.80 15.43
C VAL A 65 0.23 -2.23 16.85
N VAL A 66 -0.48 -1.11 17.04
CA VAL A 66 -0.64 -0.43 18.35
C VAL A 66 -1.98 -0.74 19.01
N ASP A 67 -2.96 -1.25 18.27
CA ASP A 67 -4.23 -1.77 18.77
C ASP A 67 -4.55 -3.09 18.08
N PHE A 68 -4.11 -4.19 18.68
CA PHE A 68 -4.29 -5.54 18.16
C PHE A 68 -5.77 -5.92 18.01
N VAL A 69 -6.58 -5.64 19.02
CA VAL A 69 -8.00 -6.01 19.04
C VAL A 69 -8.77 -5.21 18.01
N GLY A 70 -8.52 -3.90 17.91
CA GLY A 70 -9.14 -3.04 16.91
C GLY A 70 -8.75 -3.43 15.49
N ALA A 71 -7.48 -3.80 15.25
CA ALA A 71 -6.99 -4.31 13.97
C ALA A 71 -7.72 -5.60 13.57
N MET A 72 -7.71 -6.60 14.45
CA MET A 72 -8.38 -7.88 14.25
C MET A 72 -9.89 -7.72 13.98
N GLN A 73 -10.57 -6.88 14.76
CA GLN A 73 -12.01 -6.63 14.57
C GLN A 73 -12.29 -5.93 13.24
N THR A 74 -11.42 -5.01 12.81
CA THR A 74 -11.57 -4.32 11.52
C THR A 74 -11.40 -5.30 10.36
N VAL A 75 -10.36 -6.14 10.37
CA VAL A 75 -10.15 -7.19 9.36
C VAL A 75 -11.33 -8.16 9.33
N ARG A 76 -11.80 -8.62 10.50
CA ARG A 76 -12.94 -9.54 10.60
C ARG A 76 -14.20 -8.93 10.00
N ARG A 77 -14.48 -7.66 10.23
CA ARG A 77 -15.62 -6.95 9.67
C ARG A 77 -15.53 -6.84 8.15
N LEU A 78 -14.35 -6.48 7.60
CA LEU A 78 -14.14 -6.40 6.16
C LEU A 78 -14.24 -7.78 5.51
N LYS A 79 -13.70 -8.83 6.16
CA LYS A 79 -13.83 -10.23 5.73
C LYS A 79 -15.31 -10.62 5.62
N ALA A 80 -16.09 -10.40 6.67
CA ALA A 80 -17.51 -10.73 6.70
C ALA A 80 -18.30 -9.99 5.60
N GLN A 81 -17.99 -8.71 5.35
CA GLN A 81 -18.56 -7.93 4.25
C GLN A 81 -18.29 -8.58 2.88
N LEU A 82 -17.07 -9.02 2.65
CA LEU A 82 -16.67 -9.66 1.39
C LEU A 82 -17.28 -11.06 1.26
N GLU A 83 -17.34 -11.85 2.33
CA GLU A 83 -17.97 -13.18 2.33
C GLU A 83 -19.47 -13.08 2.04
N GLU A 84 -20.16 -12.08 2.59
CA GLU A 84 -21.56 -11.81 2.28
C GLU A 84 -21.75 -11.41 0.80
N LEU A 85 -20.87 -10.55 0.28
CA LEU A 85 -20.90 -10.10 -1.12
C LEU A 85 -20.66 -11.23 -2.12
N LEU A 86 -19.67 -12.10 -1.80
CA LEU A 86 -19.23 -13.20 -2.67
C LEU A 86 -20.08 -14.47 -2.52
N GLY A 87 -20.77 -14.63 -1.38
CA GLY A 87 -21.52 -15.85 -1.06
C GLY A 87 -20.65 -17.07 -0.74
N VAL A 88 -19.38 -16.86 -0.40
CA VAL A 88 -18.39 -17.91 -0.06
C VAL A 88 -17.57 -17.53 1.16
N THR A 89 -16.95 -18.50 1.82
CA THR A 89 -16.00 -18.28 2.91
C THR A 89 -14.59 -18.04 2.34
N LEU A 90 -13.90 -17.03 2.84
CA LEU A 90 -12.51 -16.73 2.53
C LEU A 90 -11.63 -17.36 3.63
N GLU A 91 -11.01 -18.50 3.36
CA GLU A 91 -10.27 -19.27 4.36
C GLU A 91 -8.83 -18.82 4.52
N THR A 92 -8.13 -18.56 3.41
CA THR A 92 -6.71 -18.24 3.37
C THR A 92 -6.45 -16.79 2.97
N ALA A 93 -5.33 -16.23 3.42
CA ALA A 93 -4.87 -14.93 2.96
C ALA A 93 -3.34 -14.81 2.98
N ALA A 94 -2.81 -13.98 2.09
CA ALA A 94 -1.49 -13.38 2.29
C ALA A 94 -1.62 -12.05 3.02
N THR A 95 -0.53 -11.62 3.66
CA THR A 95 -0.42 -10.28 4.25
C THR A 95 0.93 -9.66 3.92
N ALA A 96 1.09 -8.36 4.17
CA ALA A 96 2.35 -7.68 3.94
C ALA A 96 2.90 -7.01 5.20
N VAL A 97 4.19 -6.72 5.13
CA VAL A 97 4.94 -6.04 6.18
C VAL A 97 5.90 -5.02 5.55
N PRO A 98 6.24 -3.93 6.24
CA PRO A 98 7.34 -3.07 5.80
C PRO A 98 8.66 -3.84 5.74
N PRO A 99 9.56 -3.51 4.78
CA PRO A 99 10.86 -4.15 4.68
C PRO A 99 11.71 -3.99 5.95
N GLY A 100 12.41 -5.05 6.33
CA GLY A 100 13.37 -5.01 7.45
C GLY A 100 12.75 -4.92 8.84
N ILE A 101 11.45 -5.13 8.96
CA ILE A 101 10.75 -5.18 10.25
C ILE A 101 11.20 -6.42 11.05
N ILE A 102 11.23 -6.29 12.38
CA ILE A 102 11.64 -7.39 13.27
C ILE A 102 10.58 -8.51 13.31
N ASP A 103 11.02 -9.77 13.47
CA ASP A 103 10.17 -10.97 13.48
C ASP A 103 8.96 -10.88 14.42
N GLY A 104 9.12 -10.19 15.57
CA GLY A 104 8.04 -9.99 16.53
C GLY A 104 6.87 -9.21 15.94
N ASN A 105 7.14 -8.19 15.12
CA ASN A 105 6.13 -7.39 14.44
C ASN A 105 5.52 -8.15 13.27
N VAL A 106 6.33 -8.91 12.51
CA VAL A 106 5.83 -9.80 11.46
C VAL A 106 4.78 -10.75 12.02
N ARG A 107 5.12 -11.45 13.13
CA ARG A 107 4.17 -12.34 13.82
C ARG A 107 2.94 -11.62 14.35
N CYS A 108 3.09 -10.39 14.83
CA CYS A 108 1.95 -9.61 15.31
C CYS A 108 0.96 -9.30 14.19
N ILE A 109 1.46 -8.91 13.01
CA ILE A 109 0.65 -8.67 11.81
C ILE A 109 -0.06 -9.96 11.36
N SER A 110 0.67 -11.08 11.24
CA SER A 110 0.08 -12.37 10.89
C SER A 110 -0.99 -12.80 11.90
N ASN A 111 -0.73 -12.68 13.21
CA ASN A 111 -1.68 -13.03 14.26
C ASN A 111 -2.97 -12.16 14.22
N VAL A 112 -2.89 -10.90 13.77
CA VAL A 112 -4.09 -10.06 13.55
C VAL A 112 -4.96 -10.67 12.46
N VAL A 113 -4.37 -11.07 11.34
CA VAL A 113 -5.06 -11.68 10.20
C VAL A 113 -5.64 -13.04 10.56
N GLU A 114 -4.85 -13.88 11.25
CA GLU A 114 -5.31 -15.18 11.77
C GLU A 114 -6.43 -15.02 12.80
N GLY A 115 -6.31 -14.07 13.73
CA GLY A 115 -7.34 -13.74 14.70
C GLY A 115 -8.65 -13.26 14.07
N ALA A 116 -8.59 -12.72 12.85
CA ALA A 116 -9.77 -12.36 12.08
C ALA A 116 -10.43 -13.57 11.38
N GLY A 117 -9.83 -14.75 11.41
CA GLY A 117 -10.37 -16.00 10.88
C GLY A 117 -9.84 -16.38 9.49
N PHE A 118 -8.66 -15.89 9.12
CA PHE A 118 -7.91 -16.39 7.97
C PHE A 118 -6.81 -17.37 8.43
N GLU A 119 -6.38 -18.26 7.55
CA GLU A 119 -5.08 -18.90 7.60
C GLU A 119 -4.09 -18.06 6.79
N VAL A 120 -2.99 -17.59 7.41
CA VAL A 120 -1.96 -16.81 6.71
C VAL A 120 -1.03 -17.76 5.98
N ILE A 121 -1.09 -17.77 4.66
CA ILE A 121 -0.31 -18.68 3.79
C ILE A 121 0.95 -18.03 3.22
N ASN A 122 1.05 -16.70 3.23
CA ASN A 122 2.25 -15.98 2.79
C ASN A 122 2.36 -14.61 3.48
N VAL A 123 3.61 -14.17 3.72
CA VAL A 123 3.94 -12.82 4.19
C VAL A 123 5.01 -12.24 3.28
N ILE A 124 4.73 -11.10 2.67
CA ILE A 124 5.59 -10.43 1.69
C ILE A 124 5.91 -9.01 2.14
N ASP A 125 7.02 -8.42 1.69
CA ASP A 125 7.21 -6.98 1.90
C ASP A 125 6.37 -6.14 0.93
N GLU A 126 5.90 -4.98 1.41
CA GLU A 126 4.96 -4.12 0.70
C GLU A 126 5.47 -3.70 -0.70
N PRO A 127 6.70 -3.18 -0.88
CA PRO A 127 7.17 -2.79 -2.20
C PRO A 127 7.36 -3.98 -3.15
N THR A 128 7.69 -5.17 -2.65
CA THR A 128 7.79 -6.38 -3.47
C THR A 128 6.40 -6.83 -3.95
N ALA A 129 5.40 -6.74 -3.07
CA ALA A 129 4.01 -6.98 -3.48
C ALA A 129 3.58 -6.00 -4.59
N ALA A 130 3.89 -4.72 -4.44
CA ALA A 130 3.60 -3.72 -5.46
C ALA A 130 4.34 -3.99 -6.79
N ALA A 131 5.59 -4.44 -6.73
CA ALA A 131 6.39 -4.76 -7.92
C ALA A 131 5.75 -5.85 -8.78
N SER A 132 5.10 -6.85 -8.16
CA SER A 132 4.42 -7.92 -8.90
C SER A 132 3.25 -7.42 -9.72
N VAL A 133 2.45 -6.47 -9.20
CA VAL A 133 1.33 -5.84 -9.94
C VAL A 133 1.83 -4.98 -11.09
N LEU A 134 2.94 -4.28 -10.87
CA LEU A 134 3.51 -3.38 -11.87
C LEU A 134 4.35 -4.11 -12.92
N GLU A 135 4.56 -5.43 -12.76
CA GLU A 135 5.37 -6.28 -13.63
C GLU A 135 6.80 -5.71 -13.82
N ILE A 136 7.38 -5.19 -12.74
CA ILE A 136 8.70 -4.55 -12.76
C ILE A 136 9.77 -5.62 -12.64
N THR A 137 10.68 -5.65 -13.60
CA THR A 137 11.87 -6.52 -13.58
C THR A 137 13.13 -5.76 -13.18
N ASP A 138 13.22 -4.47 -13.55
CA ASP A 138 14.38 -3.62 -13.32
C ASP A 138 13.93 -2.22 -12.87
N GLY A 139 14.57 -1.68 -11.83
CA GLY A 139 14.23 -0.40 -11.27
C GLY A 139 13.99 -0.42 -9.76
N ALA A 140 13.35 0.61 -9.23
CA ALA A 140 12.98 0.66 -7.82
C ALA A 140 11.48 0.90 -7.66
N VAL A 141 10.86 0.19 -6.71
CA VAL A 141 9.49 0.46 -6.26
C VAL A 141 9.57 1.17 -4.92
N VAL A 142 8.86 2.28 -4.79
CA VAL A 142 8.78 3.09 -3.57
C VAL A 142 7.33 3.16 -3.13
N ASP A 143 7.01 2.51 -2.02
CA ASP A 143 5.69 2.58 -1.39
C ASP A 143 5.66 3.71 -0.36
N VAL A 144 4.91 4.77 -0.65
CA VAL A 144 4.73 5.91 0.26
C VAL A 144 3.42 5.75 0.98
N GLY A 145 3.48 5.02 2.08
CA GLY A 145 2.34 4.72 2.94
C GLY A 145 1.95 5.87 3.87
N GLY A 146 1.07 5.58 4.81
CA GLY A 146 0.64 6.53 5.84
C GLY A 146 1.73 6.81 6.88
N GLY A 147 2.47 5.80 7.30
CA GLY A 147 3.50 5.86 8.35
C GLY A 147 4.92 5.80 7.82
N THR A 148 5.16 4.95 6.82
CA THR A 148 6.49 4.62 6.31
C THR A 148 6.63 4.88 4.82
N THR A 149 7.88 4.90 4.37
CA THR A 149 8.29 4.85 2.96
C THR A 149 9.20 3.65 2.78
N GLY A 150 8.64 2.60 2.20
CA GLY A 150 9.36 1.38 1.86
C GLY A 150 9.96 1.46 0.45
N ILE A 151 11.08 0.78 0.24
CA ILE A 151 11.73 0.68 -1.07
C ILE A 151 12.18 -0.75 -1.34
N SER A 152 11.96 -1.23 -2.57
CA SER A 152 12.60 -2.43 -3.14
C SER A 152 13.29 -2.07 -4.45
N ILE A 153 14.54 -2.53 -4.59
CA ILE A 153 15.31 -2.42 -5.85
C ILE A 153 15.31 -3.80 -6.51
N LEU A 154 14.91 -3.83 -7.77
CA LEU A 154 14.81 -5.04 -8.57
C LEU A 154 15.85 -5.03 -9.69
N LYS A 155 16.42 -6.21 -9.95
CA LYS A 155 17.32 -6.50 -11.05
C LYS A 155 17.00 -7.88 -11.62
N ASP A 156 16.76 -7.97 -12.94
CA ASP A 156 16.41 -9.23 -13.61
C ASP A 156 15.22 -9.95 -12.93
N GLY A 157 14.20 -9.21 -12.51
CA GLY A 157 13.01 -9.72 -11.80
C GLY A 157 13.25 -10.19 -10.37
N LYS A 158 14.43 -9.91 -9.79
CA LYS A 158 14.75 -10.28 -8.40
C LYS A 158 14.94 -9.05 -7.55
N VAL A 159 14.40 -9.11 -6.34
CA VAL A 159 14.66 -8.09 -5.32
C VAL A 159 16.10 -8.24 -4.83
N ILE A 160 16.90 -7.20 -5.00
CA ILE A 160 18.33 -7.16 -4.61
C ILE A 160 18.60 -6.28 -3.40
N PHE A 161 17.64 -5.42 -3.04
CA PHE A 161 17.72 -4.56 -1.86
C PHE A 161 16.32 -4.16 -1.41
N THR A 162 16.12 -4.12 -0.10
CA THR A 162 14.92 -3.54 0.52
C THR A 162 15.31 -2.65 1.70
N ALA A 163 14.55 -1.59 1.93
CA ALA A 163 14.68 -0.73 3.10
C ALA A 163 13.34 -0.07 3.41
N ASP A 164 13.19 0.42 4.64
CA ASP A 164 12.05 1.20 5.09
C ASP A 164 12.52 2.38 5.94
N GLU A 165 11.80 3.49 5.86
CA GLU A 165 12.04 4.67 6.67
C GLU A 165 10.72 5.14 7.29
N PRO A 166 10.66 5.46 8.59
CA PRO A 166 9.43 5.93 9.24
C PRO A 166 9.10 7.37 8.83
N THR A 167 8.77 7.55 7.57
CA THR A 167 8.30 8.80 6.98
C THR A 167 7.21 8.50 5.95
N GLY A 168 6.07 9.17 6.06
CA GLY A 168 4.90 8.88 5.23
C GLY A 168 3.88 10.01 5.29
N GLY A 169 2.67 9.73 4.87
CA GLY A 169 1.56 10.67 4.80
C GLY A 169 1.21 11.36 6.13
N THR A 170 1.49 10.72 7.25
CA THR A 170 1.32 11.30 8.60
C THR A 170 2.21 12.53 8.79
N HIS A 171 3.44 12.52 8.27
CA HIS A 171 4.34 13.67 8.35
C HIS A 171 3.79 14.86 7.55
N MET A 172 3.15 14.61 6.40
CA MET A 172 2.44 15.67 5.64
C MET A 172 1.31 16.26 6.47
N THR A 173 0.53 15.42 7.16
CA THR A 173 -0.57 15.85 8.02
C THR A 173 -0.07 16.71 9.19
N LEU A 174 1.04 16.30 9.83
CA LEU A 174 1.65 17.06 10.92
C LEU A 174 2.13 18.44 10.47
N VAL A 175 2.72 18.55 9.28
CA VAL A 175 3.14 19.84 8.71
C VAL A 175 1.94 20.73 8.43
N LEU A 176 0.84 20.19 7.88
CA LEU A 176 -0.40 20.95 7.66
C LEU A 176 -1.03 21.40 8.97
N ALA A 177 -1.10 20.52 9.97
CA ALA A 177 -1.64 20.85 11.29
C ALA A 177 -0.86 22.01 11.93
N GLY A 178 0.48 21.97 11.85
CA GLY A 178 1.35 23.04 12.36
C GLY A 178 1.20 24.35 11.57
N TYR A 179 1.10 24.26 10.24
CA TYR A 179 0.99 25.44 9.37
C TYR A 179 -0.32 26.21 9.60
N TYR A 180 -1.45 25.49 9.68
CA TYR A 180 -2.77 26.09 9.88
C TYR A 180 -3.16 26.27 11.35
N GLY A 181 -2.41 25.69 12.29
CA GLY A 181 -2.77 25.72 13.72
C GLY A 181 -4.06 24.96 14.04
N ILE A 182 -4.33 23.85 13.32
CA ILE A 182 -5.55 23.05 13.44
C ILE A 182 -5.26 21.65 14.01
N PRO A 183 -6.27 20.95 14.55
CA PRO A 183 -6.13 19.56 14.98
C PRO A 183 -5.66 18.62 13.84
N ILE A 184 -4.93 17.56 14.20
CA ILE A 184 -4.40 16.57 13.23
C ILE A 184 -5.53 15.95 12.39
N GLU A 185 -6.68 15.68 13.01
CA GLU A 185 -7.85 15.10 12.33
C GLU A 185 -8.43 16.05 11.27
N GLU A 186 -8.40 17.36 11.51
CA GLU A 186 -8.82 18.37 10.52
C GLU A 186 -7.79 18.49 9.40
N ALA A 187 -6.50 18.49 9.76
CA ALA A 187 -5.42 18.52 8.78
C ALA A 187 -5.42 17.27 7.88
N GLU A 188 -5.76 16.09 8.42
CA GLU A 188 -5.90 14.86 7.64
C GLU A 188 -7.08 14.92 6.66
N LYS A 189 -8.21 15.50 7.08
CA LYS A 189 -9.35 15.74 6.18
C LYS A 189 -8.99 16.75 5.09
N LEU A 190 -8.33 17.86 5.46
CA LEU A 190 -7.86 18.87 4.52
C LEU A 190 -6.87 18.28 3.49
N LYS A 191 -5.94 17.43 3.93
CA LYS A 191 -4.98 16.74 3.07
C LYS A 191 -5.66 15.86 2.02
N LYS A 192 -6.78 15.20 2.39
CA LYS A 192 -7.55 14.30 1.51
C LYS A 192 -8.54 15.00 0.61
N ASP A 193 -8.80 16.28 0.84
CA ASP A 193 -9.73 17.08 0.05
C ASP A 193 -9.09 17.46 -1.29
N LYS A 194 -9.57 16.85 -2.37
CA LYS A 194 -9.07 17.09 -3.72
C LYS A 194 -9.26 18.54 -4.20
N ASP A 195 -10.30 19.21 -3.74
CA ASP A 195 -10.56 20.60 -4.10
C ASP A 195 -9.55 21.57 -3.44
N LYS A 196 -8.86 21.11 -2.39
CA LYS A 196 -7.84 21.86 -1.65
C LYS A 196 -6.40 21.46 -2.01
N GLU A 197 -6.21 20.55 -2.95
CA GLU A 197 -4.88 20.04 -3.30
C GLU A 197 -3.90 21.17 -3.68
N ASN A 198 -4.34 22.17 -4.43
CA ASN A 198 -3.51 23.31 -4.85
C ASN A 198 -3.05 24.19 -3.67
N ASP A 199 -3.84 24.26 -2.59
CA ASP A 199 -3.49 25.00 -1.38
C ASP A 199 -2.61 24.17 -0.45
N VAL A 200 -2.83 22.85 -0.42
CA VAL A 200 -2.18 21.89 0.46
C VAL A 200 -0.80 21.52 -0.05
N PHE A 201 -0.66 21.21 -1.34
CA PHE A 201 0.57 20.63 -1.87
C PHE A 201 1.81 21.52 -1.68
N PRO A 202 1.78 22.85 -1.88
CA PRO A 202 2.92 23.71 -1.62
C PRO A 202 3.45 23.64 -0.17
N ILE A 203 2.55 23.39 0.79
CA ILE A 203 2.90 23.31 2.22
C ILE A 203 3.59 21.96 2.53
N ILE A 204 3.12 20.86 1.94
CA ILE A 204 3.67 19.52 2.16
C ILE A 204 4.84 19.16 1.24
N LYS A 205 5.07 19.93 0.19
CA LYS A 205 6.14 19.72 -0.78
C LYS A 205 7.53 19.47 -0.16
N PRO A 206 7.96 20.22 0.88
CA PRO A 206 9.23 19.94 1.55
C PRO A 206 9.30 18.53 2.17
N VAL A 207 8.16 17.96 2.59
CA VAL A 207 8.09 16.59 3.09
C VAL A 207 8.32 15.61 1.95
N VAL A 208 7.70 15.84 0.80
CA VAL A 208 7.90 15.03 -0.42
C VAL A 208 9.36 15.06 -0.87
N GLU A 209 9.97 16.24 -0.90
CA GLU A 209 11.38 16.42 -1.23
C GLU A 209 12.31 15.70 -0.24
N LYS A 210 11.97 15.72 1.05
CA LYS A 210 12.70 14.96 2.08
C LYS A 210 12.58 13.45 1.83
N MET A 211 11.38 12.93 1.53
CA MET A 211 11.17 11.52 1.19
C MET A 211 12.01 11.11 -0.02
N ALA A 212 11.99 11.91 -1.09
CA ALA A 212 12.83 11.69 -2.26
C ALA A 212 14.32 11.68 -1.91
N SER A 213 14.78 12.58 -1.03
CA SER A 213 16.17 12.61 -0.54
C SER A 213 16.57 11.34 0.22
N ILE A 214 15.63 10.77 1.01
CA ILE A 214 15.82 9.50 1.72
C ILE A 214 15.94 8.35 0.70
N VAL A 215 15.02 8.28 -0.25
CA VAL A 215 15.06 7.27 -1.33
C VAL A 215 16.36 7.38 -2.12
N LYS A 216 16.78 8.60 -2.48
CA LYS A 216 18.07 8.83 -3.17
C LYS A 216 19.27 8.24 -2.42
N ARG A 217 19.28 8.33 -1.09
CA ARG A 217 20.31 7.74 -0.24
C ARG A 217 20.31 6.20 -0.34
N PHE A 218 19.12 5.57 -0.35
CA PHE A 218 19.00 4.12 -0.50
C PHE A 218 19.37 3.63 -1.90
N LEU A 219 19.13 4.44 -2.94
CA LEU A 219 19.53 4.13 -4.31
C LEU A 219 21.04 4.28 -4.55
N SER A 220 21.79 4.89 -3.61
CA SER A 220 23.22 5.11 -3.78
C SER A 220 23.97 3.78 -3.89
N GLY A 221 24.69 3.60 -5.00
CA GLY A 221 25.45 2.38 -5.30
C GLY A 221 24.67 1.36 -6.16
N TYR A 222 23.43 1.67 -6.53
CA TYR A 222 22.64 0.87 -7.47
C TYR A 222 22.41 1.65 -8.77
N GLU A 223 22.41 0.93 -9.89
CA GLU A 223 21.99 1.47 -11.19
C GLU A 223 20.47 1.36 -11.30
N VAL A 224 19.78 2.48 -11.18
CA VAL A 224 18.32 2.57 -11.24
C VAL A 224 17.93 3.68 -12.21
N ASP A 225 17.31 3.32 -13.31
CA ASP A 225 16.89 4.26 -14.36
C ASP A 225 15.44 4.76 -14.16
N CYS A 226 14.63 4.02 -13.42
CA CYS A 226 13.23 4.35 -13.16
C CYS A 226 12.83 4.01 -11.73
N VAL A 227 12.07 4.92 -11.12
CA VAL A 227 11.45 4.75 -9.80
C VAL A 227 9.94 4.72 -9.99
N TYR A 228 9.30 3.66 -9.52
CA TYR A 228 7.85 3.50 -9.54
C TYR A 228 7.28 3.81 -8.15
N VAL A 229 6.43 4.83 -8.07
CA VAL A 229 5.87 5.27 -6.79
C VAL A 229 4.45 4.79 -6.64
N VAL A 230 4.19 4.12 -5.52
CA VAL A 230 2.89 3.60 -5.08
C VAL A 230 2.56 4.11 -3.66
N GLY A 231 1.45 3.66 -3.11
CA GLY A 231 1.02 4.02 -1.76
C GLY A 231 0.18 5.29 -1.71
N GLY A 232 -0.70 5.35 -0.71
CA GLY A 232 -1.74 6.38 -0.62
C GLY A 232 -1.24 7.81 -0.42
N ALA A 233 -0.04 8.00 0.12
CA ALA A 233 0.52 9.34 0.31
C ALA A 233 1.11 9.93 -0.98
N SER A 234 1.28 9.14 -2.04
CA SER A 234 1.74 9.60 -3.36
C SER A 234 0.62 10.15 -4.26
N CYS A 235 -0.65 10.15 -3.82
CA CYS A 235 -1.83 10.45 -4.66
C CYS A 235 -1.96 11.91 -5.13
N PHE A 236 -1.08 12.83 -4.73
CA PHE A 236 -1.09 14.22 -5.18
C PHE A 236 -0.64 14.35 -6.65
N ASN A 237 -1.24 15.28 -7.38
CA ASN A 237 -0.95 15.48 -8.79
C ASN A 237 0.52 15.87 -9.06
N GLU A 238 1.08 16.77 -8.23
CA GLU A 238 2.45 17.25 -8.37
C GLU A 238 3.48 16.33 -7.69
N PHE A 239 3.08 15.19 -7.07
CA PHE A 239 3.98 14.31 -6.33
C PHE A 239 5.08 13.75 -7.24
N GLU A 240 4.70 13.14 -8.35
CA GLU A 240 5.59 12.52 -9.32
C GLU A 240 6.69 13.49 -9.80
N GLN A 241 6.28 14.67 -10.26
CA GLN A 241 7.21 15.67 -10.76
C GLN A 241 8.16 16.19 -9.66
N THR A 242 7.64 16.38 -8.44
CA THR A 242 8.45 16.83 -7.30
C THR A 242 9.46 15.77 -6.91
N PHE A 243 9.04 14.49 -6.89
CA PHE A 243 9.88 13.37 -6.55
C PHE A 243 10.98 13.14 -7.58
N GLU A 244 10.63 13.15 -8.87
CA GLU A 244 11.55 13.05 -10.01
C GLU A 244 12.62 14.14 -9.96
N LYS A 245 12.20 15.39 -9.77
CA LYS A 245 13.13 16.53 -9.69
C LYS A 245 14.13 16.40 -8.53
N ALA A 246 13.67 15.91 -7.37
CA ALA A 246 14.54 15.75 -6.21
C ALA A 246 15.48 14.54 -6.33
N LEU A 247 15.00 13.45 -6.92
CA LEU A 247 15.82 12.26 -7.18
C LEU A 247 16.84 12.48 -8.30
N GLY A 248 16.42 13.14 -9.39
CA GLY A 248 17.13 13.19 -10.65
C GLY A 248 17.06 11.88 -11.45
N ILE A 249 16.04 11.06 -11.19
CA ILE A 249 15.77 9.77 -11.84
C ILE A 249 14.32 9.78 -12.29
N THR A 250 14.03 9.24 -13.47
CA THR A 250 12.66 9.12 -13.99
C THR A 250 11.75 8.48 -12.96
N THR A 251 10.67 9.15 -12.65
CA THR A 251 9.70 8.70 -11.66
C THR A 251 8.34 8.48 -12.33
N VAL A 252 7.72 7.34 -12.07
CA VAL A 252 6.41 6.98 -12.59
C VAL A 252 5.47 6.72 -11.44
N LYS A 253 4.36 7.46 -11.37
CA LYS A 253 3.29 7.25 -10.41
C LYS A 253 2.15 6.47 -11.07
N THR A 254 1.59 5.50 -10.34
CA THR A 254 0.42 4.76 -10.77
C THR A 254 -0.87 5.51 -10.44
N ASN A 255 -1.92 5.32 -11.23
CA ASN A 255 -3.27 5.67 -10.81
C ASN A 255 -3.67 4.73 -9.67
N ASP A 256 -4.56 5.19 -8.78
CA ASP A 256 -5.03 4.40 -7.63
C ASP A 256 -3.90 3.76 -6.82
N ALA A 257 -2.81 4.52 -6.64
CA ALA A 257 -1.55 4.08 -6.02
C ALA A 257 -1.72 3.41 -4.64
N LEU A 258 -2.79 3.74 -3.90
CA LEU A 258 -3.17 3.10 -2.64
C LEU A 258 -3.51 1.61 -2.80
N LEU A 259 -3.99 1.21 -3.98
CA LEU A 259 -4.55 -0.13 -4.22
C LEU A 259 -3.55 -1.11 -4.85
N VAL A 260 -2.37 -0.63 -5.23
CA VAL A 260 -1.33 -1.47 -5.86
C VAL A 260 -0.84 -2.53 -4.89
N THR A 261 -0.39 -2.13 -3.71
CA THR A 261 0.14 -3.04 -2.68
C THR A 261 -0.88 -4.07 -2.22
N PRO A 262 -2.14 -3.71 -1.85
CA PRO A 262 -3.15 -4.70 -1.49
C PRO A 262 -3.43 -5.72 -2.60
N LEU A 263 -3.49 -5.29 -3.85
CA LEU A 263 -3.68 -6.18 -4.99
C LEU A 263 -2.48 -7.12 -5.16
N GLY A 264 -1.27 -6.59 -5.02
CA GLY A 264 -0.04 -7.39 -5.08
C GLY A 264 0.05 -8.43 -3.96
N ILE A 265 -0.44 -8.12 -2.77
CA ILE A 265 -0.53 -9.10 -1.68
C ILE A 265 -1.45 -10.26 -2.09
N ALA A 266 -2.63 -9.96 -2.66
CA ALA A 266 -3.55 -10.99 -3.15
C ALA A 266 -2.93 -11.85 -4.26
N TRP A 267 -2.21 -11.26 -5.21
CA TRP A 267 -1.52 -11.99 -6.28
C TRP A 267 -0.49 -12.99 -5.73
N ASN A 268 0.13 -12.66 -4.61
CA ASN A 268 1.11 -13.52 -3.94
C ASN A 268 0.49 -14.50 -2.92
N ALA A 269 -0.84 -14.56 -2.80
CA ALA A 269 -1.55 -15.51 -1.94
C ALA A 269 -1.66 -16.91 -2.57
N GLY A 270 -0.66 -17.47 -3.07
CA GLY A 270 -0.59 -18.78 -3.73
C GLY A 270 0.79 -19.06 -4.28
N ALA A 271 1.71 -18.10 -4.11
CA ALA A 271 3.11 -18.32 -4.40
C ALA A 271 3.71 -19.24 -3.31
N ASP A 272 4.30 -20.35 -3.70
CA ASP A 272 5.07 -21.17 -2.79
C ASP A 272 6.12 -20.30 -2.09
N CYS A 273 6.18 -20.39 -0.76
CA CYS A 273 7.21 -19.73 0.03
C CYS A 273 8.58 -20.23 -0.47
N ALA A 274 9.32 -19.39 -1.20
CA ALA A 274 10.66 -19.68 -1.70
C ALA A 274 11.70 -19.43 -0.59
#